data_5a0eb9212bba375617275328bda6b272
#
_entry.id   5a0eb9212bba375617275328bda6b272
#
_cell.length_a   1.000
_cell.length_b   1.000
_cell.length_c   1.000
_cell.angle_alpha   90.00
_cell.angle_beta   90.00
_cell.angle_gamma   90.00
#
_symmetry.space_group_name_H-M   'P 1'
#
loop_
_entity.id
_entity.type
_entity.pdbx_description
1 polymer ?
#
loop_
_entity_poly.entity_id
_entity_poly.type
_entity_poly.pdbx_seq_one_letter_code
_entity_poly.pdbx_strand_id
1 'polypeptide(L)'
;MVIFMELSEAIAKRTSVRFYEEREVNDETLKELIKAAIRAPTASGLENWFFVAYKSKDIREKVYELIKQGHIEYFTGRGLPEEKMKKLLKRFEEGMYRAPLYLGVFINKNVRALQGEKYNELEFYFALESAAMAIENLMLKAVELGLGTCYIGVTCFEHIEKELKRMADLGDEYFLVGLITVGYPREEPKPKRRRKSAEDVLKIL
;
A
#
# COMPACT_ATOMS: atom_id res chain seq x y z
N MET A 1 -8.29 27.72 13.31
CA MET A 1 -9.30 27.27 12.31
C MET A 1 -8.74 26.03 11.67
N VAL A 2 -9.29 24.87 11.96
CA VAL A 2 -8.87 23.61 11.31
C VAL A 2 -9.49 23.64 9.92
N ILE A 3 -8.67 23.83 8.89
CA ILE A 3 -9.13 23.72 7.50
C ILE A 3 -9.24 22.23 7.21
N PHE A 4 -10.45 21.71 7.13
CA PHE A 4 -10.68 20.34 6.67
C PHE A 4 -10.53 20.33 5.14
N MET A 5 -9.79 19.33 4.62
CA MET A 5 -9.70 19.12 3.18
C MET A 5 -11.01 18.48 2.69
N GLU A 6 -11.57 19.01 1.61
CA GLU A 6 -12.74 18.41 0.97
C GLU A 6 -12.38 17.05 0.34
N LEU A 7 -13.31 16.08 0.41
CA LEU A 7 -13.09 14.73 -0.13
C LEU A 7 -12.68 14.74 -1.62
N SER A 8 -13.34 15.57 -2.42
CA SER A 8 -13.02 15.74 -3.85
C SER A 8 -11.59 16.23 -4.08
N GLU A 9 -11.11 17.09 -3.20
CA GLU A 9 -9.73 17.59 -3.22
C GLU A 9 -8.73 16.49 -2.86
N ALA A 10 -9.02 15.70 -1.82
CA ALA A 10 -8.18 14.56 -1.43
C ALA A 10 -8.07 13.54 -2.58
N ILE A 11 -9.19 13.20 -3.22
CA ILE A 11 -9.23 12.30 -4.38
C ILE A 11 -8.39 12.86 -5.55
N ALA A 12 -8.53 14.16 -5.85
CA ALA A 12 -7.79 14.80 -6.94
C ALA A 12 -6.28 14.88 -6.68
N LYS A 13 -5.88 15.15 -5.43
CA LYS A 13 -4.46 15.28 -5.01
C LYS A 13 -3.77 13.94 -4.82
N ARG A 14 -4.52 12.88 -4.48
CA ARG A 14 -3.91 11.57 -4.24
C ARG A 14 -3.11 11.10 -5.44
N THR A 15 -1.82 10.87 -5.24
CA THR A 15 -0.91 10.30 -6.22
C THR A 15 0.14 9.43 -5.53
N SER A 16 0.83 8.57 -6.29
CA SER A 16 1.91 7.73 -5.75
C SER A 16 3.17 8.56 -5.48
N VAL A 17 3.42 8.85 -4.22
CA VAL A 17 4.64 9.52 -3.73
C VAL A 17 5.74 8.48 -3.54
N ARG A 18 6.95 8.77 -4.02
CA ARG A 18 8.07 7.83 -4.02
C ARG A 18 9.33 8.37 -3.36
N PHE A 19 9.37 9.65 -3.03
CA PHE A 19 10.47 10.31 -2.34
C PHE A 19 9.93 11.04 -1.13
N TYR A 20 10.53 10.78 0.02
CA TYR A 20 10.05 11.23 1.31
C TYR A 20 11.13 12.02 2.05
N GLU A 21 10.71 12.90 2.94
CA GLU A 21 11.55 13.50 3.97
C GLU A 21 11.92 12.42 5.01
N GLU A 22 13.00 12.65 5.75
CA GLU A 22 13.38 11.78 6.88
C GLU A 22 12.51 12.01 8.14
N ARG A 23 11.54 12.89 8.04
CA ARG A 23 10.61 13.24 9.12
C ARG A 23 9.77 12.04 9.53
N GLU A 24 9.78 11.73 10.82
CA GLU A 24 9.02 10.60 11.38
C GLU A 24 7.51 10.80 11.27
N VAL A 25 6.79 9.71 11.01
CA VAL A 25 5.34 9.61 11.17
C VAL A 25 5.08 9.09 12.58
N ASN A 26 4.52 9.94 13.46
CA ASN A 26 4.25 9.59 14.84
C ASN A 26 3.07 8.60 14.98
N ASP A 27 2.92 8.01 16.15
CA ASP A 27 1.92 6.97 16.40
C ASP A 27 0.47 7.50 16.38
N GLU A 28 0.26 8.75 16.75
CA GLU A 28 -1.06 9.40 16.67
C GLU A 28 -1.50 9.52 15.21
N THR A 29 -0.61 10.01 14.35
CA THR A 29 -0.85 10.09 12.89
C THR A 29 -1.10 8.71 12.29
N LEU A 30 -0.30 7.69 12.67
CA LEU A 30 -0.53 6.32 12.24
C LEU A 30 -1.90 5.81 12.67
N LYS A 31 -2.30 6.04 13.93
CA LYS A 31 -3.63 5.65 14.41
C LYS A 31 -4.76 6.32 13.64
N GLU A 32 -4.62 7.60 13.25
CA GLU A 32 -5.62 8.28 12.41
C GLU A 32 -5.73 7.65 11.01
N LEU A 33 -4.61 7.21 10.42
CA LEU A 33 -4.64 6.45 9.16
C LEU A 33 -5.40 5.13 9.30
N ILE A 34 -5.13 4.38 10.37
CA ILE A 34 -5.80 3.10 10.62
C ILE A 34 -7.28 3.30 10.92
N LYS A 35 -7.65 4.33 11.71
CA LYS A 35 -9.07 4.68 11.95
C LYS A 35 -9.82 4.95 10.66
N ALA A 36 -9.20 5.62 9.68
CA ALA A 36 -9.82 5.82 8.38
C ALA A 36 -9.93 4.51 7.59
N ALA A 37 -8.87 3.70 7.59
CA ALA A 37 -8.84 2.40 6.91
C ALA A 37 -9.99 1.49 7.36
N ILE A 38 -10.16 1.31 8.66
CA ILE A 38 -11.17 0.40 9.24
C ILE A 38 -12.62 0.91 9.11
N ARG A 39 -12.83 2.11 8.54
CA ARG A 39 -14.18 2.59 8.16
C ARG A 39 -14.61 2.11 6.77
N ALA A 40 -13.76 1.41 6.06
CA ALA A 40 -14.12 0.80 4.79
C ALA A 40 -15.22 -0.25 4.96
N PRO A 41 -16.07 -0.46 3.96
CA PRO A 41 -16.98 -1.59 3.96
C PRO A 41 -16.19 -2.90 3.91
N THR A 42 -16.73 -3.94 4.55
CA THR A 42 -16.15 -5.27 4.58
C THR A 42 -17.21 -6.32 4.32
N ALA A 43 -16.87 -7.33 3.54
CA ALA A 43 -17.78 -8.41 3.21
C ALA A 43 -18.29 -9.07 4.50
N SER A 44 -19.61 -9.19 4.64
CA SER A 44 -20.29 -9.79 5.80
C SER A 44 -19.87 -9.23 7.18
N GLY A 45 -19.30 -8.03 7.22
CA GLY A 45 -18.81 -7.42 8.47
C GLY A 45 -17.62 -8.14 9.11
N LEU A 46 -16.82 -8.88 8.32
CA LEU A 46 -15.76 -9.76 8.84
C LEU A 46 -14.52 -9.04 9.34
N GLU A 47 -14.22 -7.83 8.82
CA GLU A 47 -13.05 -7.05 9.23
C GLU A 47 -11.74 -7.87 9.25
N ASN A 48 -11.54 -8.70 8.23
CA ASN A 48 -10.45 -9.68 8.14
C ASN A 48 -9.08 -9.08 7.77
N TRP A 49 -8.95 -7.77 7.69
CA TRP A 49 -7.69 -7.06 7.50
C TRP A 49 -6.84 -7.03 8.77
N PHE A 50 -5.52 -6.99 8.58
CA PHE A 50 -4.55 -6.79 9.65
C PHE A 50 -3.43 -5.87 9.15
N PHE A 51 -3.04 -4.89 9.96
CA PHE A 51 -2.06 -3.88 9.60
C PHE A 51 -0.77 -4.05 10.42
N VAL A 52 0.38 -4.04 9.75
CA VAL A 52 1.70 -4.12 10.38
C VAL A 52 2.51 -2.87 10.05
N ALA A 53 2.91 -2.13 11.06
CA ALA A 53 3.75 -0.94 10.92
C ALA A 53 5.24 -1.31 11.09
N TYR A 54 6.01 -1.24 10.03
CA TYR A 54 7.46 -1.43 10.03
C TYR A 54 8.15 -0.07 10.25
N LYS A 55 8.47 0.29 11.51
CA LYS A 55 8.93 1.64 11.92
C LYS A 55 10.40 1.72 12.32
N SER A 56 10.93 0.72 13.05
CA SER A 56 12.31 0.80 13.52
C SER A 56 13.30 0.90 12.36
N LYS A 57 14.41 1.60 12.57
CA LYS A 57 15.41 1.85 11.53
C LYS A 57 15.86 0.55 10.85
N ASP A 58 16.22 -0.45 11.64
CA ASP A 58 16.73 -1.73 11.13
C ASP A 58 15.68 -2.52 10.33
N ILE A 59 14.43 -2.47 10.78
CA ILE A 59 13.30 -3.08 10.08
C ILE A 59 13.04 -2.34 8.75
N ARG A 60 13.05 -1.01 8.76
CA ARG A 60 12.84 -0.20 7.54
C ARG A 60 13.91 -0.45 6.48
N GLU A 61 15.18 -0.60 6.88
CA GLU A 61 16.24 -0.95 5.92
C GLU A 61 16.01 -2.32 5.27
N LYS A 62 15.62 -3.34 6.05
CA LYS A 62 15.26 -4.65 5.51
C LYS A 62 14.09 -4.58 4.54
N VAL A 63 13.02 -3.88 4.91
CA VAL A 63 11.85 -3.68 4.05
C VAL A 63 12.22 -2.94 2.76
N TYR A 64 13.07 -1.91 2.86
CA TYR A 64 13.56 -1.18 1.70
C TYR A 64 14.31 -2.08 0.71
N GLU A 65 15.20 -2.94 1.20
CA GLU A 65 15.91 -3.89 0.34
C GLU A 65 14.97 -4.92 -0.31
N LEU A 66 13.94 -5.39 0.39
CA LEU A 66 12.91 -6.24 -0.19
C LEU A 66 12.12 -5.53 -1.31
N ILE A 67 11.77 -4.26 -1.13
CA ILE A 67 11.14 -3.46 -2.18
C ILE A 67 12.04 -3.36 -3.42
N LYS A 68 13.33 -3.09 -3.21
CA LYS A 68 14.32 -2.99 -4.29
C LYS A 68 14.46 -4.32 -5.04
N GLN A 69 14.61 -5.44 -4.32
CA GLN A 69 14.65 -6.78 -4.89
C GLN A 69 13.42 -7.09 -5.74
N GLY A 70 12.22 -6.86 -5.21
CA GLY A 70 10.97 -7.09 -5.94
C GLY A 70 10.86 -6.24 -7.21
N HIS A 71 11.33 -5.00 -7.19
CA HIS A 71 11.36 -4.18 -8.42
C HIS A 71 12.35 -4.70 -9.44
N ILE A 72 13.54 -5.11 -9.03
CA ILE A 72 14.56 -5.70 -9.93
C ILE A 72 13.98 -6.97 -10.57
N GLU A 73 13.44 -7.87 -9.77
CA GLU A 73 12.84 -9.12 -10.25
C GLU A 73 11.69 -8.85 -11.23
N TYR A 74 10.74 -8.00 -10.85
CA TYR A 74 9.58 -7.65 -11.69
C TYR A 74 10.00 -7.08 -13.04
N PHE A 75 10.94 -6.14 -13.06
CA PHE A 75 11.34 -5.49 -14.31
C PHE A 75 12.28 -6.37 -15.15
N THR A 76 13.08 -7.23 -14.51
CA THR A 76 13.86 -8.27 -15.21
C THR A 76 12.94 -9.26 -15.89
N GLY A 77 11.93 -9.78 -15.17
CA GLY A 77 10.93 -10.70 -15.72
C GLY A 77 10.11 -10.09 -16.88
N ARG A 78 9.98 -8.76 -16.93
CA ARG A 78 9.35 -8.03 -18.05
C ARG A 78 10.31 -7.72 -19.20
N GLY A 79 11.56 -8.12 -19.14
CA GLY A 79 12.55 -7.80 -20.17
C GLY A 79 12.87 -6.31 -20.25
N LEU A 80 12.94 -5.60 -19.10
CA LEU A 80 13.27 -4.17 -19.11
C LEU A 80 14.67 -3.96 -19.71
N PRO A 81 14.84 -3.07 -20.72
CA PRO A 81 16.14 -2.77 -21.30
C PRO A 81 17.17 -2.31 -20.27
N GLU A 82 18.43 -2.69 -20.44
CA GLU A 82 19.54 -2.42 -19.49
C GLU A 82 19.62 -0.92 -19.11
N GLU A 83 19.51 -0.02 -20.07
CA GLU A 83 19.53 1.42 -19.84
C GLU A 83 18.38 1.89 -18.90
N LYS A 84 17.21 1.28 -19.03
CA LYS A 84 16.08 1.58 -18.12
C LYS A 84 16.28 0.98 -16.75
N MET A 85 16.91 -0.20 -16.68
CA MET A 85 17.27 -0.82 -15.40
C MET A 85 18.32 0.03 -14.66
N LYS A 86 19.36 0.52 -15.34
CA LYS A 86 20.33 1.46 -14.75
C LYS A 86 19.64 2.72 -14.19
N LYS A 87 18.68 3.29 -14.93
CA LYS A 87 17.89 4.44 -14.45
C LYS A 87 17.03 4.11 -13.22
N LEU A 88 16.45 2.91 -13.18
CA LEU A 88 15.70 2.43 -12.00
C LEU A 88 16.62 2.32 -10.78
N LEU A 89 17.76 1.66 -10.91
CA LEU A 89 18.74 1.48 -9.83
C LEU A 89 19.24 2.83 -9.29
N LYS A 90 19.58 3.76 -10.19
CA LYS A 90 19.95 5.12 -9.80
C LYS A 90 18.88 5.80 -8.94
N ARG A 91 17.60 5.65 -9.28
CA ARG A 91 16.50 6.21 -8.47
C ARG A 91 16.42 5.58 -7.07
N PHE A 92 16.74 4.28 -6.93
CA PHE A 92 16.87 3.66 -5.61
C PHE A 92 18.05 4.26 -4.82
N GLU A 93 19.20 4.50 -5.46
CA GLU A 93 20.33 5.20 -4.84
C GLU A 93 19.94 6.63 -4.37
N GLU A 94 19.09 7.32 -5.14
CA GLU A 94 18.52 8.64 -4.78
C GLU A 94 17.47 8.56 -3.67
N GLY A 95 17.12 7.37 -3.17
CA GLY A 95 16.19 7.15 -2.07
C GLY A 95 14.74 6.91 -2.49
N MET A 96 14.48 6.49 -3.75
CA MET A 96 13.12 6.13 -4.17
C MET A 96 12.55 5.02 -3.28
N TYR A 97 11.36 5.24 -2.71
CA TYR A 97 10.66 4.37 -1.74
C TYR A 97 11.31 4.27 -0.35
N ARG A 98 12.37 5.01 -0.06
CA ARG A 98 12.89 5.11 1.30
C ARG A 98 11.95 5.99 2.12
N ALA A 99 11.11 5.36 2.92
CA ALA A 99 10.05 6.01 3.68
C ALA A 99 10.29 5.91 5.20
N PRO A 100 9.80 6.87 6.00
CA PRO A 100 9.88 6.80 7.46
C PRO A 100 8.97 5.74 8.08
N LEU A 101 7.98 5.23 7.31
CA LEU A 101 7.06 4.18 7.72
C LEU A 101 6.70 3.31 6.52
N TYR A 102 6.71 2.00 6.71
CA TYR A 102 6.08 1.05 5.80
C TYR A 102 4.91 0.37 6.51
N LEU A 103 3.78 0.27 5.84
CA LEU A 103 2.58 -0.35 6.38
C LEU A 103 2.21 -1.56 5.52
N GLY A 104 2.39 -2.76 6.06
CA GLY A 104 1.91 -4.01 5.47
C GLY A 104 0.42 -4.15 5.72
N VAL A 105 -0.34 -4.42 4.68
CA VAL A 105 -1.78 -4.71 4.77
C VAL A 105 -1.99 -6.17 4.44
N PHE A 106 -2.45 -6.91 5.43
CA PHE A 106 -2.68 -8.35 5.34
C PHE A 106 -4.18 -8.66 5.47
N ILE A 107 -4.59 -9.80 4.97
CA ILE A 107 -5.87 -10.42 5.26
C ILE A 107 -5.65 -11.75 5.99
N ASN A 108 -6.52 -12.06 6.97
CA ASN A 108 -6.54 -13.37 7.60
C ASN A 108 -7.52 -14.27 6.83
N LYS A 109 -6.99 -15.28 6.13
CA LYS A 109 -7.75 -16.22 5.29
C LYS A 109 -8.70 -17.12 6.09
N ASN A 110 -8.51 -17.23 7.40
CA ASN A 110 -9.37 -18.03 8.27
C ASN A 110 -10.61 -17.26 8.75
N VAL A 111 -10.61 -15.93 8.63
CA VAL A 111 -11.77 -15.08 8.94
C VAL A 111 -12.67 -15.00 7.70
N ARG A 112 -13.73 -15.79 7.69
CA ARG A 112 -14.58 -16.00 6.53
C ARG A 112 -16.03 -16.34 6.91
N ALA A 113 -17.00 -15.95 6.08
CA ALA A 113 -18.41 -16.20 6.29
C ALA A 113 -18.81 -17.63 5.87
N LEU A 114 -18.35 -18.06 4.70
CA LEU A 114 -18.67 -19.36 4.13
C LEU A 114 -17.54 -20.35 4.40
N GLN A 115 -17.91 -21.54 4.87
CA GLN A 115 -16.97 -22.62 5.15
C GLN A 115 -16.97 -23.68 4.03
N GLY A 116 -15.82 -24.33 3.84
CA GLY A 116 -15.62 -25.38 2.84
C GLY A 116 -14.83 -24.93 1.61
N GLU A 117 -14.12 -25.89 1.02
CA GLU A 117 -13.14 -25.65 -0.05
C GLU A 117 -13.72 -24.95 -1.28
N LYS A 118 -14.97 -25.26 -1.65
CA LYS A 118 -15.65 -24.67 -2.81
C LYS A 118 -15.84 -23.16 -2.72
N TYR A 119 -15.70 -22.57 -1.53
CA TYR A 119 -15.82 -21.13 -1.31
C TYR A 119 -14.48 -20.42 -1.12
N ASN A 120 -13.34 -21.14 -1.13
CA ASN A 120 -12.02 -20.56 -0.84
C ASN A 120 -11.71 -19.37 -1.73
N GLU A 121 -11.94 -19.49 -3.02
CA GLU A 121 -11.64 -18.43 -3.99
C GLU A 121 -12.57 -17.23 -3.79
N LEU A 122 -13.87 -17.45 -3.58
CA LEU A 122 -14.86 -16.39 -3.36
C LEU A 122 -14.55 -15.59 -2.08
N GLU A 123 -14.31 -16.28 -0.98
CA GLU A 123 -13.97 -15.65 0.31
C GLU A 123 -12.65 -14.89 0.23
N PHE A 124 -11.68 -15.43 -0.52
CA PHE A 124 -10.41 -14.73 -0.75
C PHE A 124 -10.60 -13.44 -1.55
N TYR A 125 -11.44 -13.44 -2.59
CA TYR A 125 -11.77 -12.20 -3.32
C TYR A 125 -12.47 -11.17 -2.42
N PHE A 126 -13.44 -11.59 -1.62
CA PHE A 126 -14.12 -10.71 -0.68
C PHE A 126 -13.16 -10.08 0.33
N ALA A 127 -12.19 -10.85 0.82
CA ALA A 127 -11.16 -10.34 1.71
C ALA A 127 -10.25 -9.33 1.03
N LEU A 128 -9.80 -9.62 -0.21
CA LEU A 128 -8.98 -8.70 -1.00
C LEU A 128 -9.70 -7.38 -1.30
N GLU A 129 -10.98 -7.45 -1.72
CA GLU A 129 -11.80 -6.27 -2.01
C GLU A 129 -11.97 -5.40 -0.75
N SER A 130 -12.28 -6.02 0.39
CA SER A 130 -12.39 -5.34 1.68
C SER A 130 -11.10 -4.61 2.06
N ALA A 131 -9.96 -5.28 1.93
CA ALA A 131 -8.65 -4.68 2.22
C ALA A 131 -8.28 -3.58 1.22
N ALA A 132 -8.61 -3.74 -0.07
CA ALA A 132 -8.37 -2.71 -1.08
C ALA A 132 -9.14 -1.42 -0.79
N MET A 133 -10.40 -1.52 -0.35
CA MET A 133 -11.20 -0.38 0.08
C MET A 133 -10.61 0.29 1.33
N ALA A 134 -10.12 -0.49 2.28
CA ALA A 134 -9.44 0.04 3.47
C ALA A 134 -8.14 0.77 3.12
N ILE A 135 -7.36 0.25 2.16
CA ILE A 135 -6.14 0.89 1.65
C ILE A 135 -6.47 2.25 1.02
N GLU A 136 -7.51 2.36 0.18
CA GLU A 136 -7.85 3.65 -0.44
C GLU A 136 -8.30 4.67 0.59
N ASN A 137 -9.13 4.30 1.59
CA ASN A 137 -9.48 5.19 2.69
C ASN A 137 -8.25 5.72 3.44
N LEU A 138 -7.30 4.83 3.74
CA LEU A 138 -6.01 5.19 4.36
C LEU A 138 -5.23 6.18 3.49
N MET A 139 -5.15 5.93 2.18
CA MET A 139 -4.38 6.77 1.25
C MET A 139 -5.01 8.16 1.08
N LEU A 140 -6.35 8.27 1.09
CA LEU A 140 -7.06 9.55 1.08
C LEU A 140 -6.85 10.32 2.39
N LYS A 141 -6.94 9.63 3.54
CA LYS A 141 -6.64 10.21 4.84
C LYS A 141 -5.20 10.70 4.95
N ALA A 142 -4.25 9.98 4.35
CA ALA A 142 -2.86 10.42 4.29
C ALA A 142 -2.72 11.77 3.57
N VAL A 143 -3.41 11.97 2.45
CA VAL A 143 -3.42 13.25 1.72
C VAL A 143 -3.98 14.38 2.59
N GLU A 144 -5.08 14.15 3.30
CA GLU A 144 -5.67 15.14 4.24
C GLU A 144 -4.67 15.54 5.34
N LEU A 145 -3.85 14.60 5.81
CA LEU A 145 -2.82 14.83 6.84
C LEU A 145 -1.50 15.38 6.27
N GLY A 146 -1.44 15.72 4.98
CA GLY A 146 -0.22 16.21 4.32
C GLY A 146 0.84 15.12 4.07
N LEU A 147 0.45 13.85 4.18
CA LEU A 147 1.31 12.71 3.91
C LEU A 147 1.18 12.24 2.45
N GLY A 148 2.26 11.65 1.96
CA GLY A 148 2.29 10.91 0.71
C GLY A 148 2.32 9.41 0.93
N THR A 149 1.75 8.66 0.00
CA THR A 149 1.73 7.20 0.03
C THR A 149 2.07 6.62 -1.34
N CYS A 150 2.57 5.39 -1.35
CA CYS A 150 2.66 4.58 -2.57
C CYS A 150 2.35 3.12 -2.25
N TYR A 151 1.45 2.52 -3.02
CA TYR A 151 1.19 1.09 -3.00
C TYR A 151 2.31 0.34 -3.74
N ILE A 152 2.93 -0.64 -3.09
CA ILE A 152 4.05 -1.43 -3.58
C ILE A 152 3.62 -2.88 -3.81
N GLY A 153 3.09 -3.18 -5.00
CA GLY A 153 2.58 -4.51 -5.33
C GLY A 153 3.67 -5.57 -5.55
N VAL A 154 4.90 -5.18 -5.89
CA VAL A 154 6.01 -6.14 -6.06
C VAL A 154 6.40 -6.85 -4.77
N THR A 155 5.97 -6.39 -3.62
CA THR A 155 6.19 -7.07 -2.33
C THR A 155 5.30 -8.30 -2.14
N CYS A 156 4.33 -8.53 -3.03
CA CYS A 156 3.50 -9.74 -3.05
C CYS A 156 4.18 -10.94 -3.76
N PHE A 157 5.44 -10.83 -4.20
CA PHE A 157 6.22 -12.03 -4.54
C PHE A 157 6.36 -12.93 -3.31
N GLU A 158 6.15 -14.22 -3.47
CA GLU A 158 6.03 -15.19 -2.37
C GLU A 158 7.20 -15.13 -1.36
N HIS A 159 8.43 -15.05 -1.85
CA HIS A 159 9.61 -14.99 -0.98
C HIS A 159 9.70 -13.67 -0.20
N ILE A 160 9.23 -12.55 -0.78
CA ILE A 160 9.19 -11.23 -0.12
C ILE A 160 8.07 -11.21 0.92
N GLU A 161 6.88 -11.70 0.55
CA GLU A 161 5.76 -11.83 1.48
C GLU A 161 6.13 -12.67 2.70
N LYS A 162 6.79 -13.83 2.50
CA LYS A 162 7.25 -14.71 3.59
C LYS A 162 8.18 -13.96 4.55
N GLU A 163 9.11 -13.17 4.03
CA GLU A 163 10.04 -12.41 4.88
C GLU A 163 9.33 -11.29 5.64
N LEU A 164 8.38 -10.58 5.01
CA LEU A 164 7.56 -9.57 5.68
C LEU A 164 6.71 -10.18 6.79
N LYS A 165 6.08 -11.35 6.56
CA LYS A 165 5.34 -12.10 7.59
C LYS A 165 6.25 -12.54 8.73
N ARG A 166 7.42 -13.08 8.41
CA ARG A 166 8.40 -13.51 9.41
C ARG A 166 8.84 -12.36 10.33
N MET A 167 9.09 -11.17 9.77
CA MET A 167 9.43 -9.99 10.57
C MET A 167 8.30 -9.50 11.47
N ALA A 168 7.07 -9.85 11.15
CA ALA A 168 5.85 -9.48 11.89
C ALA A 168 5.30 -10.62 12.78
N ASP A 169 5.99 -11.77 12.84
CA ASP A 169 5.54 -12.99 13.55
C ASP A 169 4.13 -13.43 13.12
N LEU A 170 3.83 -13.36 11.80
CA LEU A 170 2.56 -13.76 11.21
C LEU A 170 2.65 -15.15 10.60
N GLY A 171 1.64 -15.99 10.85
CA GLY A 171 1.49 -17.34 10.31
C GLY A 171 1.01 -17.39 8.86
N ASP A 172 0.81 -18.61 8.36
CA ASP A 172 0.39 -18.88 6.98
C ASP A 172 -1.06 -18.48 6.68
N GLU A 173 -1.87 -18.28 7.72
CA GLU A 173 -3.24 -17.77 7.60
C GLU A 173 -3.29 -16.32 7.09
N TYR A 174 -2.21 -15.56 7.24
CA TYR A 174 -2.12 -14.21 6.70
C TYR A 174 -1.61 -14.20 5.26
N PHE A 175 -2.20 -13.35 4.44
CA PHE A 175 -1.80 -13.08 3.07
C PHE A 175 -1.56 -11.57 2.90
N LEU A 176 -0.42 -11.19 2.31
CA LEU A 176 -0.07 -9.80 2.06
C LEU A 176 -0.85 -9.25 0.86
N VAL A 177 -1.75 -8.32 1.08
CA VAL A 177 -2.45 -7.60 0.00
C VAL A 177 -1.53 -6.58 -0.66
N GLY A 178 -0.72 -5.90 0.12
CA GLY A 178 0.29 -4.96 -0.38
C GLY A 178 1.03 -4.25 0.74
N LEU A 179 2.12 -3.62 0.36
CA LEU A 179 2.90 -2.75 1.24
C LEU A 179 2.70 -1.30 0.83
N ILE A 180 2.43 -0.43 1.80
CA ILE A 180 2.23 0.99 1.58
C ILE A 180 3.41 1.75 2.18
N THR A 181 4.13 2.54 1.38
CA THR A 181 5.07 3.53 1.91
C THR A 181 4.30 4.74 2.39
N VAL A 182 4.65 5.27 3.56
CA VAL A 182 3.98 6.41 4.20
C VAL A 182 5.02 7.40 4.70
N GLY A 183 4.87 8.68 4.40
CA GLY A 183 5.76 9.73 4.88
C GLY A 183 5.42 11.10 4.31
N TYR A 184 6.13 12.13 4.76
CA TYR A 184 5.99 13.48 4.21
C TYR A 184 6.67 13.54 2.85
N PRO A 185 5.98 14.03 1.79
CA PRO A 185 6.58 14.13 0.46
C PRO A 185 7.77 15.10 0.47
N ARG A 186 8.90 14.71 -0.18
CA ARG A 186 10.07 15.59 -0.35
C ARG A 186 9.76 16.82 -1.22
N GLU A 187 8.81 16.65 -2.15
CA GLU A 187 8.32 17.71 -3.04
C GLU A 187 6.80 17.63 -3.12
N GLU A 188 6.15 18.74 -3.45
CA GLU A 188 4.70 18.75 -3.64
C GLU A 188 4.27 17.73 -4.70
N PRO A 189 3.39 16.78 -4.35
CA PRO A 189 2.96 15.74 -5.27
C PRO A 189 2.13 16.32 -6.42
N LYS A 190 2.53 16.05 -7.66
CA LYS A 190 1.78 16.46 -8.86
C LYS A 190 1.16 15.25 -9.53
N PRO A 191 -0.17 15.15 -9.66
CA PRO A 191 -0.82 14.11 -10.44
C PRO A 191 -0.35 14.17 -11.90
N LYS A 192 0.34 13.12 -12.37
CA LYS A 192 0.99 13.12 -13.69
C LYS A 192 0.23 12.32 -14.74
N ARG A 193 -0.72 11.46 -14.33
CA ARG A 193 -1.39 10.55 -15.27
C ARG A 193 -2.76 11.08 -15.67
N ARG A 194 -2.96 11.21 -17.00
CA ARG A 194 -4.30 11.33 -17.57
C ARG A 194 -5.11 10.08 -17.21
N ARG A 195 -6.31 10.30 -16.72
CA ARG A 195 -7.30 9.24 -16.50
C ARG A 195 -8.18 9.12 -17.73
N LYS A 196 -8.79 7.95 -17.91
CA LYS A 196 -9.91 7.80 -18.87
C LYS A 196 -11.05 8.72 -18.44
N SER A 197 -11.87 9.12 -19.41
CA SER A 197 -13.10 9.86 -19.10
C SER A 197 -14.15 8.90 -18.51
N ALA A 198 -15.20 9.44 -17.94
CA ALA A 198 -16.33 8.63 -17.44
C ALA A 198 -16.98 7.82 -18.58
N GLU A 199 -17.10 8.43 -19.75
CA GLU A 199 -17.68 7.82 -20.96
C GLU A 199 -16.87 6.63 -21.46
N ASP A 200 -15.53 6.64 -21.28
CA ASP A 200 -14.64 5.53 -21.67
C ASP A 200 -14.82 4.27 -20.81
N VAL A 201 -15.45 4.39 -19.64
CA VAL A 201 -15.51 3.31 -18.63
C VAL A 201 -16.93 3.03 -18.09
N LEU A 202 -17.93 3.82 -18.52
CA LEU A 202 -19.32 3.68 -18.10
C LEU A 202 -20.17 3.19 -19.29
N LYS A 203 -20.98 2.17 -19.05
CA LYS A 203 -22.07 1.75 -19.94
C LYS A 203 -23.39 1.90 -19.21
N ILE A 204 -24.31 2.67 -19.76
CA ILE A 204 -25.70 2.81 -19.30
C ILE A 204 -26.55 1.88 -20.15
N LEU A 205 -27.40 1.01 -19.50
CA LEU A 205 -28.30 0.06 -20.15
C LEU A 205 -29.72 0.55 -20.05
#